data_ea6dca7b62060d6a7574b1bd6743ddc1
#
_entry.id   ea6dca7b62060d6a7574b1bd6743ddc1
#
_cell.length_a   1.000
_cell.length_b   1.000
_cell.length_c   1.000
_cell.angle_alpha   90.00
_cell.angle_beta   90.00
_cell.angle_gamma   90.00
#
_symmetry.space_group_name_H-M   'P 1'
#
loop_
_entity.id
_entity.type
_entity.pdbx_description
1 polymer ?
#
loop_
_entity_poly.entity_id
_entity_poly.type
_entity_poly.pdbx_seq_one_letter_code
_entity_poly.pdbx_strand_id
1 'polypeptide(L)'
;MLNADAIWPLRGAPLAADGVTFAPDHADDRAVVTAVAQPVLLEYRPAVPNGTAMLVLGGGGYVALMAGREGVQVARWLTRLGYTAFVLIHRFPDATHGPAAPLDDAGEALRMIRAAGFATVGVVGLSSGGHLAACLAAARPADWPGQAAERPDVMVIGYAPISTNAAGRTVVADKPPLPPVEKQALYDALQPDAQLLPAPPPAFIVYAGNDPVVPIDNAHRLHAAWLAAGGAAELHIFADAPHGFALDTVGLPVAAWPRLAEAWLRQGGFLTTGVGA
;
A
#
# COMPACT_ATOMS: atom_id res chain seq x y z
N MET A 1 -1.18 13.47 15.36
CA MET A 1 -0.84 13.48 13.92
C MET A 1 -2.04 12.90 13.18
N LEU A 2 -2.63 13.63 12.26
CA LEU A 2 -3.74 13.20 11.38
C LEU A 2 -4.93 12.55 12.11
N ASN A 3 -5.23 12.99 13.33
CA ASN A 3 -6.29 12.45 14.20
C ASN A 3 -6.24 10.92 14.40
N ALA A 4 -5.05 10.34 14.42
CA ALA A 4 -4.85 8.94 14.79
C ALA A 4 -5.09 8.73 16.29
N ASP A 5 -5.61 7.57 16.66
CA ASP A 5 -5.85 7.18 18.07
C ASP A 5 -4.53 6.89 18.81
N ALA A 6 -3.51 6.40 18.08
CA ALA A 6 -2.16 6.22 18.59
C ALA A 6 -1.10 6.36 17.48
N ILE A 7 0.13 6.66 17.88
CA ILE A 7 1.29 6.77 17.00
C ILE A 7 2.35 5.78 17.49
N TRP A 8 2.82 4.92 16.60
CA TRP A 8 3.79 3.88 16.90
C TRP A 8 5.07 4.13 16.10
N PRO A 9 6.14 4.68 16.71
CA PRO A 9 7.42 4.80 16.02
C PRO A 9 8.00 3.42 15.66
N LEU A 10 8.40 3.21 14.41
CA LEU A 10 8.87 1.90 13.95
C LEU A 10 10.20 1.47 14.60
N ARG A 11 10.99 2.40 15.09
CA ARG A 11 12.34 2.13 15.60
C ARG A 11 12.49 2.40 17.10
N GLY A 12 11.40 2.37 17.85
CA GLY A 12 11.41 2.43 19.31
C GLY A 12 11.79 3.78 19.94
N ALA A 13 12.33 4.73 19.18
CA ALA A 13 12.61 6.07 19.68
C ALA A 13 11.34 6.94 19.63
N PRO A 14 11.08 7.81 20.62
CA PRO A 14 9.99 8.77 20.53
C PRO A 14 10.08 9.59 19.26
N LEU A 15 8.91 9.90 18.66
CA LEU A 15 8.84 10.71 17.45
C LEU A 15 9.33 12.13 17.75
N ALA A 16 10.36 12.58 17.02
CA ALA A 16 10.85 13.95 17.08
C ALA A 16 9.90 14.89 16.35
N ALA A 17 9.93 16.18 16.67
CA ALA A 17 9.06 17.18 16.06
C ALA A 17 9.23 17.29 14.53
N ASP A 18 10.44 17.02 14.04
CA ASP A 18 10.82 17.02 12.62
C ASP A 18 10.87 15.60 12.00
N GLY A 19 10.46 14.59 12.74
CA GLY A 19 10.47 13.19 12.29
C GLY A 19 9.61 12.93 11.05
N VAL A 20 8.52 13.70 10.88
CA VAL A 20 7.65 13.67 9.69
C VAL A 20 7.31 15.10 9.29
N THR A 21 7.56 15.45 8.04
CA THR A 21 7.26 16.78 7.49
C THR A 21 6.06 16.70 6.57
N PHE A 22 5.12 17.62 6.78
CA PHE A 22 3.92 17.76 5.94
C PHE A 22 4.04 18.98 5.01
N ALA A 23 3.40 18.89 3.86
CA ALA A 23 3.15 20.08 3.04
C ALA A 23 2.26 21.08 3.82
N PRO A 24 2.42 22.40 3.65
CA PRO A 24 1.64 23.38 4.37
C PRO A 24 0.15 23.35 3.98
N ASP A 25 -0.71 23.78 4.89
CA ASP A 25 -2.13 24.11 4.69
C ASP A 25 -3.04 22.97 4.18
N HIS A 26 -2.85 21.75 4.66
CA HIS A 26 -3.74 20.63 4.35
C HIS A 26 -4.58 20.20 5.56
N ALA A 27 -5.88 19.95 5.33
CA ALA A 27 -6.71 19.21 6.26
C ALA A 27 -6.21 17.75 6.37
N ASP A 28 -6.48 17.07 7.49
CA ASP A 28 -5.97 15.72 7.75
C ASP A 28 -6.27 14.71 6.63
N ASP A 29 -7.46 14.80 6.02
CA ASP A 29 -7.91 13.93 4.94
C ASP A 29 -7.33 14.29 3.56
N ARG A 30 -6.52 15.35 3.48
CA ARG A 30 -5.80 15.83 2.29
C ARG A 30 -4.30 15.99 2.54
N ALA A 31 -3.82 15.60 3.72
CA ALA A 31 -2.43 15.76 4.11
C ALA A 31 -1.48 15.04 3.16
N VAL A 32 -0.40 15.74 2.82
CA VAL A 32 0.71 15.21 2.02
C VAL A 32 1.97 15.27 2.86
N VAL A 33 2.63 14.13 3.04
CA VAL A 33 3.95 14.05 3.68
C VAL A 33 5.02 14.28 2.61
N THR A 34 5.98 15.14 2.91
CA THR A 34 7.06 15.54 1.98
C THR A 34 8.44 15.08 2.41
N ALA A 35 8.63 14.72 3.70
CA ALA A 35 9.85 14.10 4.19
C ALA A 35 9.56 13.21 5.41
N VAL A 36 10.32 12.14 5.56
CA VAL A 36 10.20 11.19 6.67
C VAL A 36 11.59 10.82 7.16
N ALA A 37 11.99 11.38 8.29
CA ALA A 37 13.23 11.00 9.00
C ALA A 37 12.97 9.85 9.97
N GLN A 38 11.77 9.80 10.58
CA GLN A 38 11.35 8.75 11.49
C GLN A 38 10.04 8.12 11.00
N PRO A 39 10.05 6.87 10.52
CA PRO A 39 8.85 6.19 10.07
C PRO A 39 7.96 5.82 11.25
N VAL A 40 6.63 5.97 11.06
CA VAL A 40 5.63 5.71 12.08
C VAL A 40 4.40 4.99 11.53
N LEU A 41 3.72 4.24 12.39
CA LEU A 41 2.35 3.78 12.17
C LEU A 41 1.37 4.70 12.87
N LEU A 42 0.34 5.11 12.17
CA LEU A 42 -0.80 5.83 12.70
C LEU A 42 -1.95 4.83 12.87
N GLU A 43 -2.33 4.55 14.10
CA GLU A 43 -3.40 3.61 14.43
C GLU A 43 -4.76 4.32 14.45
N TYR A 44 -5.75 3.70 13.81
CA TYR A 44 -7.15 4.10 13.80
C TYR A 44 -8.01 2.92 14.26
N ARG A 45 -8.78 3.11 15.32
CA ARG A 45 -9.57 2.06 15.97
C ARG A 45 -11.02 2.10 15.51
N PRO A 46 -11.63 0.95 15.21
CA PRO A 46 -13.06 0.87 14.95
C PRO A 46 -13.86 0.98 16.28
N ALA A 47 -15.09 1.46 16.17
CA ALA A 47 -16.01 1.47 17.33
C ALA A 47 -16.32 0.05 17.82
N VAL A 48 -16.42 -0.90 16.89
CA VAL A 48 -16.61 -2.34 17.18
C VAL A 48 -15.56 -3.12 16.38
N PRO A 49 -14.50 -3.65 17.03
CA PRO A 49 -13.44 -4.36 16.33
C PRO A 49 -13.90 -5.75 15.87
N ASN A 50 -13.48 -6.14 14.66
CA ASN A 50 -13.67 -7.48 14.09
C ASN A 50 -12.46 -8.41 14.34
N GLY A 51 -11.43 -7.95 15.05
CA GLY A 51 -10.23 -8.74 15.40
C GLY A 51 -9.14 -8.76 14.31
N THR A 52 -9.37 -8.15 13.16
CA THR A 52 -8.41 -8.09 12.04
C THR A 52 -7.76 -6.71 11.94
N ALA A 53 -6.45 -6.68 11.68
CA ALA A 53 -5.74 -5.45 11.36
C ALA A 53 -5.58 -5.26 9.85
N MET A 54 -5.54 -4.00 9.41
CA MET A 54 -5.24 -3.64 8.03
C MET A 54 -4.13 -2.59 7.99
N LEU A 55 -3.00 -2.94 7.36
CA LEU A 55 -1.92 -2.00 7.07
C LEU A 55 -2.28 -1.22 5.80
N VAL A 56 -2.23 0.09 5.86
CA VAL A 56 -2.53 1.00 4.75
C VAL A 56 -1.24 1.65 4.25
N LEU A 57 -0.96 1.46 2.97
CA LEU A 57 0.21 1.97 2.26
C LEU A 57 -0.27 2.98 1.20
N GLY A 58 -0.14 4.26 1.49
CA GLY A 58 -0.52 5.33 0.56
C GLY A 58 0.51 5.49 -0.57
N GLY A 59 0.07 6.06 -1.69
CA GLY A 59 0.93 6.42 -2.80
C GLY A 59 1.57 7.80 -2.66
N GLY A 60 2.15 8.28 -3.75
CA GLY A 60 2.89 9.53 -3.85
C GLY A 60 4.21 9.35 -4.60
N GLY A 61 4.33 8.23 -5.33
CA GLY A 61 5.45 7.95 -6.22
C GLY A 61 6.79 7.79 -5.52
N TYR A 62 6.80 7.45 -4.24
CA TYR A 62 8.00 7.35 -3.39
C TYR A 62 8.81 8.66 -3.23
N VAL A 63 8.22 9.80 -3.53
CA VAL A 63 8.80 11.14 -3.28
C VAL A 63 7.90 12.00 -2.40
N ALA A 64 6.72 11.52 -2.13
CA ALA A 64 5.74 12.07 -1.20
C ALA A 64 4.85 10.92 -0.69
N LEU A 65 3.98 11.18 0.29
CA LEU A 65 2.88 10.29 0.66
C LEU A 65 1.57 11.07 0.66
N MET A 66 0.59 10.56 -0.07
CA MET A 66 -0.80 11.05 -0.05
C MET A 66 -1.49 10.58 1.24
N ALA A 67 -0.89 10.94 2.39
CA ALA A 67 -1.26 10.42 3.70
C ALA A 67 -2.73 10.70 4.06
N GLY A 68 -3.32 11.77 3.55
CA GLY A 68 -4.74 12.08 3.72
C GLY A 68 -5.61 11.17 2.86
N ARG A 69 -5.52 11.32 1.53
CA ARG A 69 -6.42 10.63 0.57
C ARG A 69 -6.27 9.12 0.59
N GLU A 70 -5.03 8.64 0.54
CA GLU A 70 -4.72 7.22 0.39
C GLU A 70 -4.31 6.56 1.71
N GLY A 71 -4.24 7.34 2.79
CA GLY A 71 -4.01 6.88 4.16
C GLY A 71 -5.24 7.05 5.04
N VAL A 72 -5.47 8.28 5.55
CA VAL A 72 -6.53 8.58 6.55
C VAL A 72 -7.93 8.22 6.04
N GLN A 73 -8.28 8.58 4.79
CA GLN A 73 -9.60 8.25 4.24
C GLN A 73 -9.80 6.73 4.14
N VAL A 74 -8.76 5.99 3.70
CA VAL A 74 -8.78 4.53 3.63
C VAL A 74 -8.90 3.92 5.03
N ALA A 75 -8.12 4.41 6.01
CA ALA A 75 -8.22 3.95 7.39
C ALA A 75 -9.62 4.16 7.96
N ARG A 76 -10.23 5.33 7.72
CA ARG A 76 -11.62 5.61 8.14
C ARG A 76 -12.65 4.72 7.44
N TRP A 77 -12.43 4.33 6.18
CA TRP A 77 -13.27 3.34 5.51
C TRP A 77 -13.15 1.97 6.18
N LEU A 78 -11.93 1.53 6.46
CA LEU A 78 -11.67 0.23 7.10
C LEU A 78 -12.21 0.18 8.54
N THR A 79 -12.08 1.26 9.31
CA THR A 79 -12.61 1.28 10.68
C THR A 79 -14.14 1.22 10.73
N ARG A 80 -14.85 1.76 9.73
CA ARG A 80 -16.30 1.56 9.58
C ARG A 80 -16.70 0.10 9.34
N LEU A 81 -15.78 -0.71 8.80
CA LEU A 81 -15.94 -2.14 8.58
C LEU A 81 -15.50 -3.00 9.78
N GLY A 82 -15.01 -2.36 10.86
CA GLY A 82 -14.57 -3.05 12.06
C GLY A 82 -13.07 -3.41 12.10
N TYR A 83 -12.29 -3.07 11.09
CA TYR A 83 -10.84 -3.29 11.10
C TYR A 83 -10.12 -2.26 11.97
N THR A 84 -9.11 -2.69 12.73
CA THR A 84 -8.09 -1.76 13.24
C THR A 84 -7.16 -1.43 12.06
N ALA A 85 -7.10 -0.15 11.67
CA ALA A 85 -6.31 0.28 10.53
C ALA A 85 -5.03 0.98 10.97
N PHE A 86 -3.92 0.67 10.32
CA PHE A 86 -2.61 1.25 10.56
C PHE A 86 -2.11 1.92 9.29
N VAL A 87 -1.98 3.23 9.28
CA VAL A 87 -1.40 3.97 8.14
C VAL A 87 0.10 4.08 8.35
N LEU A 88 0.87 3.54 7.41
CA LEU A 88 2.32 3.65 7.45
C LEU A 88 2.79 4.97 6.82
N ILE A 89 3.52 5.74 7.58
CA ILE A 89 4.33 6.85 7.11
C ILE A 89 5.76 6.34 6.96
N HIS A 90 6.08 5.82 5.78
CA HIS A 90 7.38 5.20 5.49
C HIS A 90 8.39 6.21 4.98
N ARG A 91 9.68 5.93 5.14
CA ARG A 91 10.78 6.69 4.54
C ARG A 91 10.73 6.59 3.02
N PHE A 92 11.28 7.61 2.36
CA PHE A 92 11.44 7.59 0.91
C PHE A 92 12.79 6.97 0.51
N PRO A 93 12.88 6.40 -0.71
CA PRO A 93 14.15 5.97 -1.27
C PRO A 93 14.94 7.21 -1.72
N ASP A 94 15.97 7.55 -0.96
CA ASP A 94 16.85 8.69 -1.19
C ASP A 94 18.29 8.36 -0.79
N ALA A 95 19.23 9.29 -0.99
CA ALA A 95 20.64 9.10 -0.68
C ALA A 95 20.91 8.83 0.81
N THR A 96 20.02 9.24 1.71
CA THR A 96 20.14 9.02 3.16
C THR A 96 19.68 7.64 3.57
N HIS A 97 18.57 7.17 2.98
CA HIS A 97 17.88 5.96 3.43
C HIS A 97 18.10 4.76 2.49
N GLY A 98 18.52 5.01 1.25
CA GLY A 98 18.69 3.97 0.23
C GLY A 98 17.37 3.45 -0.36
N PRO A 99 17.45 2.62 -1.42
CA PRO A 99 16.28 2.14 -2.16
C PRO A 99 15.42 1.15 -1.36
N ALA A 100 15.97 0.44 -0.38
CA ALA A 100 15.26 -0.57 0.40
C ALA A 100 14.34 0.02 1.49
N ALA A 101 14.52 1.28 1.88
CA ALA A 101 13.88 1.87 3.05
C ALA A 101 12.35 1.72 3.12
N PRO A 102 11.57 1.94 2.03
CA PRO A 102 10.11 1.72 2.09
C PRO A 102 9.73 0.27 2.37
N LEU A 103 10.45 -0.70 1.79
CA LEU A 103 10.19 -2.13 2.00
C LEU A 103 10.56 -2.56 3.42
N ASP A 104 11.67 -2.05 3.96
CA ASP A 104 12.08 -2.29 5.34
C ASP A 104 11.03 -1.78 6.33
N ASP A 105 10.53 -0.57 6.11
CA ASP A 105 9.52 0.03 6.98
C ASP A 105 8.19 -0.71 6.89
N ALA A 106 7.78 -1.17 5.70
CA ALA A 106 6.55 -1.95 5.55
C ALA A 106 6.65 -3.33 6.19
N GLY A 107 7.79 -4.00 6.08
CA GLY A 107 8.05 -5.28 6.74
C GLY A 107 8.07 -5.13 8.27
N GLU A 108 8.73 -4.08 8.80
CA GLU A 108 8.73 -3.77 10.22
C GLU A 108 7.32 -3.46 10.74
N ALA A 109 6.52 -2.71 9.97
CA ALA A 109 5.13 -2.40 10.30
C ALA A 109 4.29 -3.67 10.47
N LEU A 110 4.38 -4.62 9.53
CA LEU A 110 3.68 -5.90 9.65
C LEU A 110 4.09 -6.67 10.90
N ARG A 111 5.40 -6.73 11.17
CA ARG A 111 5.94 -7.42 12.34
C ARG A 111 5.43 -6.79 13.65
N MET A 112 5.40 -5.46 13.74
CA MET A 112 4.88 -4.75 14.90
C MET A 112 3.39 -5.00 15.13
N ILE A 113 2.58 -4.97 14.05
CA ILE A 113 1.14 -5.24 14.12
C ILE A 113 0.90 -6.68 14.59
N ARG A 114 1.64 -7.65 14.07
CA ARG A 114 1.57 -9.04 14.54
C ARG A 114 1.98 -9.18 16.01
N ALA A 115 3.08 -8.53 16.41
CA ALA A 115 3.56 -8.53 17.81
C ALA A 115 2.54 -7.89 18.78
N ALA A 116 1.68 -7.00 18.30
CA ALA A 116 0.58 -6.43 19.06
C ALA A 116 -0.61 -7.41 19.26
N GLY A 117 -0.53 -8.62 18.69
CA GLY A 117 -1.50 -9.69 18.91
C GLY A 117 -2.54 -9.88 17.79
N PHE A 118 -2.41 -9.18 16.66
CA PHE A 118 -3.30 -9.41 15.51
C PHE A 118 -2.88 -10.69 14.75
N ALA A 119 -3.72 -11.73 14.84
CA ALA A 119 -3.49 -13.00 14.15
C ALA A 119 -3.69 -12.87 12.62
N THR A 120 -4.63 -12.02 12.20
CA THR A 120 -4.90 -11.74 10.78
C THR A 120 -4.54 -10.29 10.47
N VAL A 121 -3.66 -10.09 9.48
CA VAL A 121 -3.22 -8.77 9.04
C VAL A 121 -3.33 -8.68 7.53
N GLY A 122 -4.24 -7.84 7.05
CA GLY A 122 -4.35 -7.51 5.63
C GLY A 122 -3.56 -6.26 5.27
N VAL A 123 -3.39 -6.03 3.97
CA VAL A 123 -2.73 -4.82 3.43
C VAL A 123 -3.62 -4.17 2.38
N VAL A 124 -3.80 -2.86 2.46
CA VAL A 124 -4.35 -2.02 1.39
C VAL A 124 -3.24 -1.12 0.88
N GLY A 125 -2.89 -1.24 -0.39
CA GLY A 125 -1.88 -0.38 -1.02
C GLY A 125 -2.40 0.30 -2.28
N LEU A 126 -2.14 1.61 -2.41
CA LEU A 126 -2.62 2.41 -3.51
C LEU A 126 -1.46 3.10 -4.23
N SER A 127 -1.46 3.14 -5.57
CA SER A 127 -0.40 3.71 -6.40
C SER A 127 0.98 3.13 -6.03
N SER A 128 1.99 3.94 -5.71
CA SER A 128 3.30 3.42 -5.24
C SER A 128 3.18 2.61 -3.95
N GLY A 129 2.18 2.89 -3.09
CA GLY A 129 1.85 2.04 -1.95
C GLY A 129 1.29 0.67 -2.36
N GLY A 130 0.59 0.59 -3.50
CA GLY A 130 0.16 -0.68 -4.10
C GLY A 130 1.33 -1.51 -4.64
N HIS A 131 2.36 -0.85 -5.21
CA HIS A 131 3.61 -1.50 -5.56
C HIS A 131 4.31 -2.05 -4.30
N LEU A 132 4.43 -1.22 -3.25
CA LEU A 132 5.02 -1.63 -1.98
C LEU A 132 4.25 -2.81 -1.34
N ALA A 133 2.91 -2.78 -1.40
CA ALA A 133 2.07 -3.89 -0.96
C ALA A 133 2.40 -5.19 -1.71
N ALA A 134 2.44 -5.15 -3.05
CA ALA A 134 2.76 -6.32 -3.87
C ALA A 134 4.16 -6.88 -3.57
N CYS A 135 5.13 -6.00 -3.23
CA CYS A 135 6.47 -6.41 -2.83
C CYS A 135 6.49 -7.24 -1.52
N LEU A 136 5.50 -7.06 -0.63
CA LEU A 136 5.38 -7.89 0.58
C LEU A 136 4.98 -9.35 0.29
N ALA A 137 4.49 -9.64 -0.91
CA ALA A 137 4.22 -11.00 -1.38
C ALA A 137 5.33 -11.55 -2.30
N ALA A 138 6.39 -10.77 -2.55
CA ALA A 138 7.49 -11.09 -3.46
C ALA A 138 8.78 -11.42 -2.71
N ALA A 139 9.71 -12.07 -3.41
CA ALA A 139 11.04 -12.30 -2.89
C ALA A 139 11.81 -10.98 -2.75
N ARG A 140 12.47 -10.82 -1.61
CA ARG A 140 13.39 -9.69 -1.39
C ARG A 140 14.63 -9.87 -2.25
N PRO A 141 15.18 -8.81 -2.88
CA PRO A 141 16.45 -8.88 -3.58
C PRO A 141 17.55 -9.43 -2.67
N ALA A 142 18.33 -10.39 -3.18
CA ALA A 142 19.32 -11.11 -2.35
C ALA A 142 20.48 -10.23 -1.87
N ASP A 143 20.78 -9.17 -2.60
CA ASP A 143 21.80 -8.17 -2.29
C ASP A 143 21.31 -7.06 -1.33
N TRP A 144 20.02 -7.04 -1.01
CA TRP A 144 19.48 -6.05 -0.06
C TRP A 144 19.60 -6.56 1.37
N PRO A 145 20.18 -5.76 2.28
CA PRO A 145 20.27 -6.13 3.69
C PRO A 145 18.88 -6.24 4.32
N GLY A 146 18.77 -6.98 5.41
CA GLY A 146 17.54 -7.15 6.17
C GLY A 146 16.88 -8.51 5.99
N GLN A 147 15.82 -8.73 6.74
CA GLN A 147 15.06 -9.99 6.71
C GLN A 147 13.92 -9.90 5.67
N ALA A 148 13.49 -11.05 5.17
CA ALA A 148 12.24 -11.14 4.42
C ALA A 148 11.09 -10.60 5.28
N ALA A 149 10.20 -9.83 4.68
CA ALA A 149 9.00 -9.34 5.36
C ALA A 149 8.07 -10.52 5.70
N GLU A 150 7.35 -10.40 6.81
CA GLU A 150 6.20 -11.26 7.05
C GLU A 150 5.15 -11.03 5.96
N ARG A 151 4.49 -12.11 5.54
CA ARG A 151 3.46 -12.00 4.49
C ARG A 151 2.13 -11.56 5.10
N PRO A 152 1.39 -10.65 4.46
CA PRO A 152 0.01 -10.37 4.84
C PRO A 152 -0.89 -11.59 4.55
N ASP A 153 -2.08 -11.62 5.16
CA ASP A 153 -3.06 -12.70 4.96
C ASP A 153 -4.02 -12.40 3.80
N VAL A 154 -4.22 -11.13 3.45
CA VAL A 154 -5.09 -10.66 2.37
C VAL A 154 -4.61 -9.31 1.85
N MET A 155 -4.84 -9.03 0.57
CA MET A 155 -4.33 -7.81 -0.05
C MET A 155 -5.40 -7.11 -0.90
N VAL A 156 -5.40 -5.78 -0.86
CA VAL A 156 -6.15 -4.90 -1.77
C VAL A 156 -5.12 -3.99 -2.44
N ILE A 157 -5.01 -4.05 -3.76
CA ILE A 157 -3.99 -3.35 -4.54
C ILE A 157 -4.67 -2.48 -5.59
N GLY A 158 -4.49 -1.16 -5.50
CA GLY A 158 -5.09 -0.21 -6.43
C GLY A 158 -4.06 0.51 -7.30
N TYR A 159 -4.29 0.57 -8.61
CA TYR A 159 -3.56 1.35 -9.63
C TYR A 159 -2.04 1.45 -9.41
N ALA A 160 -1.41 0.32 -9.11
CA ALA A 160 -0.01 0.21 -8.71
C ALA A 160 0.97 0.12 -9.90
N PRO A 161 2.09 0.87 -9.92
CA PRO A 161 3.11 0.76 -10.95
C PRO A 161 4.02 -0.47 -10.72
N ILE A 162 3.54 -1.65 -11.05
CA ILE A 162 4.14 -2.95 -10.69
C ILE A 162 5.53 -3.16 -11.30
N SER A 163 5.66 -2.93 -12.62
CA SER A 163 6.94 -3.18 -13.32
C SER A 163 7.21 -2.24 -14.48
N THR A 164 6.26 -1.41 -14.88
CA THR A 164 6.43 -0.53 -16.05
C THR A 164 7.37 0.65 -15.81
N ASN A 165 7.80 0.86 -14.57
CA ASN A 165 8.81 1.85 -14.19
C ASN A 165 10.24 1.27 -14.17
N ALA A 166 10.38 -0.07 -14.17
CA ALA A 166 11.68 -0.72 -14.17
C ALA A 166 12.38 -0.60 -15.52
N ALA A 167 13.70 -0.45 -15.49
CA ALA A 167 14.52 -0.44 -16.68
C ALA A 167 14.33 -1.75 -17.49
N GLY A 168 14.21 -1.62 -18.81
CA GLY A 168 13.98 -2.78 -19.70
C GLY A 168 12.55 -3.35 -19.69
N ARG A 169 11.67 -2.87 -18.82
CA ARG A 169 10.26 -3.27 -18.75
C ARG A 169 9.28 -2.10 -18.95
N THR A 170 9.81 -0.91 -19.15
CA THR A 170 9.06 0.31 -19.43
C THR A 170 8.22 0.14 -20.70
N VAL A 171 6.92 0.45 -20.64
CA VAL A 171 6.00 0.39 -21.79
C VAL A 171 5.96 1.69 -22.58
N VAL A 172 6.43 2.79 -21.99
CA VAL A 172 6.54 4.10 -22.64
C VAL A 172 7.96 4.21 -23.20
N ALA A 173 8.09 4.31 -24.52
CA ALA A 173 9.40 4.49 -25.16
C ALA A 173 10.10 5.75 -24.64
N ASP A 174 11.40 5.69 -24.50
CA ASP A 174 12.27 6.80 -24.09
C ASP A 174 11.90 7.46 -22.76
N LYS A 175 11.19 6.73 -21.89
CA LYS A 175 10.87 7.22 -20.55
C LYS A 175 12.17 7.45 -19.76
N PRO A 176 12.42 8.69 -19.29
CA PRO A 176 13.62 8.94 -18.50
C PRO A 176 13.59 8.22 -17.15
N PRO A 177 14.76 7.94 -16.55
CA PRO A 177 14.84 7.42 -15.20
C PRO A 177 14.07 8.32 -14.22
N LEU A 178 13.50 7.70 -13.19
CA LEU A 178 12.68 8.40 -12.20
C LEU A 178 13.55 8.94 -11.06
N PRO A 179 13.67 10.26 -10.89
CA PRO A 179 14.44 10.82 -9.77
C PRO A 179 13.71 10.62 -8.43
N PRO A 180 14.45 10.50 -7.30
CA PRO A 180 15.91 10.37 -7.24
C PRO A 180 16.42 9.00 -7.74
N VAL A 181 17.73 8.82 -7.88
CA VAL A 181 18.33 7.57 -8.41
C VAL A 181 17.96 6.35 -7.59
N GLU A 182 17.83 6.49 -6.29
CA GLU A 182 17.40 5.43 -5.36
C GLU A 182 15.97 4.96 -5.63
N LYS A 183 15.10 5.86 -6.09
CA LYS A 183 13.74 5.49 -6.52
C LYS A 183 13.76 4.65 -7.79
N GLN A 184 14.60 5.00 -8.77
CA GLN A 184 14.78 4.15 -9.95
C GLN A 184 15.37 2.80 -9.55
N ALA A 185 16.39 2.78 -8.69
CA ALA A 185 16.97 1.55 -8.17
C ALA A 185 15.96 0.67 -7.43
N LEU A 186 15.02 1.27 -6.67
CA LEU A 186 13.91 0.55 -6.04
C LEU A 186 13.04 -0.15 -7.09
N TYR A 187 12.60 0.56 -8.14
CA TYR A 187 11.77 -0.05 -9.19
C TYR A 187 12.51 -1.09 -10.02
N ASP A 188 13.81 -0.91 -10.23
CA ASP A 188 14.63 -1.89 -10.97
C ASP A 188 14.83 -3.18 -10.16
N ALA A 189 14.98 -3.06 -8.84
CA ALA A 189 15.17 -4.20 -7.95
C ALA A 189 13.85 -4.90 -7.58
N LEU A 190 12.75 -4.15 -7.43
CA LEU A 190 11.44 -4.65 -6.99
C LEU A 190 10.45 -4.68 -8.16
N GLN A 191 10.28 -5.84 -8.73
CA GLN A 191 9.34 -6.14 -9.81
C GLN A 191 8.43 -7.29 -9.38
N PRO A 192 7.40 -7.02 -8.56
CA PRO A 192 6.63 -8.06 -7.88
C PRO A 192 6.05 -9.09 -8.83
N ASP A 193 5.59 -8.70 -10.02
CA ASP A 193 5.08 -9.65 -11.03
C ASP A 193 6.11 -10.67 -11.53
N ALA A 194 7.41 -10.40 -11.38
CA ALA A 194 8.50 -11.31 -11.73
C ALA A 194 9.08 -12.06 -10.50
N GLN A 195 8.70 -11.67 -9.30
CA GLN A 195 9.35 -12.08 -8.05
C GLN A 195 8.37 -12.65 -7.01
N LEU A 196 7.09 -12.85 -7.35
CA LEU A 196 6.11 -13.41 -6.41
C LEU A 196 6.60 -14.73 -5.81
N LEU A 197 6.46 -14.85 -4.51
CA LEU A 197 6.67 -16.11 -3.81
C LEU A 197 5.51 -17.07 -4.11
N PRO A 198 5.71 -18.40 -4.06
CA PRO A 198 4.65 -19.37 -4.28
C PRO A 198 3.45 -19.15 -3.34
N ALA A 199 2.26 -19.39 -3.84
CA ALA A 199 0.99 -19.23 -3.15
C ALA A 199 0.88 -17.84 -2.45
N PRO A 200 0.92 -16.73 -3.20
CA PRO A 200 0.76 -15.40 -2.61
C PRO A 200 -0.63 -15.26 -1.96
N PRO A 201 -0.81 -14.33 -1.00
CA PRO A 201 -2.09 -14.12 -0.33
C PRO A 201 -3.21 -13.82 -1.33
N PRO A 202 -4.48 -14.11 -1.01
CA PRO A 202 -5.60 -13.64 -1.83
C PRO A 202 -5.53 -12.13 -2.07
N ALA A 203 -5.76 -11.69 -3.31
CA ALA A 203 -5.62 -10.29 -3.70
C ALA A 203 -6.86 -9.78 -4.45
N PHE A 204 -7.36 -8.60 -4.06
CA PHE A 204 -8.29 -7.78 -4.82
C PHE A 204 -7.49 -6.69 -5.54
N ILE A 205 -7.59 -6.64 -6.86
CA ILE A 205 -6.79 -5.75 -7.70
C ILE A 205 -7.73 -4.81 -8.46
N VAL A 206 -7.49 -3.49 -8.42
CA VAL A 206 -8.37 -2.51 -9.07
C VAL A 206 -7.58 -1.43 -9.81
N TYR A 207 -7.95 -1.19 -11.08
CA TYR A 207 -7.28 -0.24 -11.98
C TYR A 207 -8.27 0.55 -12.85
N ALA A 208 -7.76 1.64 -13.45
CA ALA A 208 -8.41 2.33 -14.56
C ALA A 208 -7.75 1.94 -15.88
N GLY A 209 -8.58 1.73 -16.92
CA GLY A 209 -8.09 1.34 -18.26
C GLY A 209 -7.37 2.48 -18.99
N ASN A 210 -7.74 3.72 -18.69
CA ASN A 210 -7.20 4.93 -19.30
C ASN A 210 -6.24 5.72 -18.40
N ASP A 211 -5.69 5.09 -17.36
CA ASP A 211 -4.79 5.76 -16.40
C ASP A 211 -3.55 6.33 -17.14
N PRO A 212 -3.36 7.68 -17.14
CA PRO A 212 -2.25 8.30 -17.86
C PRO A 212 -0.91 8.20 -17.13
N VAL A 213 -0.91 7.78 -15.86
CA VAL A 213 0.27 7.72 -14.98
C VAL A 213 0.78 6.28 -14.85
N VAL A 214 -0.14 5.34 -14.65
CA VAL A 214 0.16 3.92 -14.47
C VAL A 214 -0.52 3.11 -15.55
N PRO A 215 0.21 2.71 -16.61
CA PRO A 215 -0.35 1.93 -17.72
C PRO A 215 -1.03 0.66 -17.25
N ILE A 216 -2.14 0.32 -17.90
CA ILE A 216 -2.97 -0.85 -17.58
C ILE A 216 -2.21 -2.18 -17.66
N ASP A 217 -1.09 -2.22 -18.37
CA ASP A 217 -0.17 -3.37 -18.41
C ASP A 217 0.23 -3.85 -17.01
N ASN A 218 0.34 -2.93 -16.04
CA ASN A 218 0.65 -3.30 -14.65
C ASN A 218 -0.42 -4.22 -14.05
N ALA A 219 -1.71 -3.94 -14.30
CA ALA A 219 -2.81 -4.75 -13.83
C ALA A 219 -2.76 -6.17 -14.41
N HIS A 220 -2.59 -6.26 -15.73
CA HIS A 220 -2.54 -7.52 -16.45
C HIS A 220 -1.35 -8.37 -16.03
N ARG A 221 -0.16 -7.76 -15.92
CA ARG A 221 1.07 -8.44 -15.48
C ARG A 221 0.92 -8.96 -14.04
N LEU A 222 0.47 -8.11 -13.12
CA LEU A 222 0.29 -8.51 -11.72
C LEU A 222 -0.70 -9.66 -11.58
N HIS A 223 -1.88 -9.54 -12.18
CA HIS A 223 -2.93 -10.55 -12.10
C HIS A 223 -2.46 -11.90 -12.69
N ALA A 224 -1.86 -11.88 -13.88
CA ALA A 224 -1.34 -13.09 -14.52
C ALA A 224 -0.25 -13.77 -13.66
N ALA A 225 0.68 -12.98 -13.12
CA ALA A 225 1.74 -13.50 -12.26
C ALA A 225 1.19 -14.08 -10.95
N TRP A 226 0.15 -13.44 -10.37
CA TRP A 226 -0.50 -13.90 -9.13
C TRP A 226 -1.11 -15.30 -9.31
N LEU A 227 -1.85 -15.49 -10.40
CA LEU A 227 -2.43 -16.80 -10.74
C LEU A 227 -1.35 -17.82 -11.07
N ALA A 228 -0.31 -17.45 -11.81
CA ALA A 228 0.81 -18.34 -12.15
C ALA A 228 1.60 -18.80 -10.91
N ALA A 229 1.68 -17.95 -9.86
CA ALA A 229 2.29 -18.29 -8.58
C ALA A 229 1.37 -19.15 -7.68
N GLY A 230 0.16 -19.51 -8.12
CA GLY A 230 -0.81 -20.32 -7.37
C GLY A 230 -1.63 -19.52 -6.35
N GLY A 231 -1.65 -18.19 -6.45
CA GLY A 231 -2.49 -17.32 -5.63
C GLY A 231 -3.88 -17.11 -6.23
N ALA A 232 -4.84 -16.73 -5.39
CA ALA A 232 -6.17 -16.28 -5.83
C ALA A 232 -6.15 -14.75 -6.01
N ALA A 233 -6.60 -14.26 -7.16
CA ALA A 233 -6.69 -12.82 -7.43
C ALA A 233 -7.97 -12.49 -8.19
N GLU A 234 -8.65 -11.43 -7.74
CA GLU A 234 -9.78 -10.81 -8.44
C GLU A 234 -9.35 -9.48 -9.03
N LEU A 235 -9.58 -9.26 -10.33
CA LEU A 235 -9.18 -8.06 -11.06
C LEU A 235 -10.39 -7.28 -11.54
N HIS A 236 -10.47 -5.99 -11.17
CA HIS A 236 -11.43 -5.03 -11.65
C HIS A 236 -10.74 -3.92 -12.46
N ILE A 237 -11.25 -3.66 -13.68
CA ILE A 237 -10.77 -2.58 -14.54
C ILE A 237 -11.94 -1.69 -14.88
N PHE A 238 -11.91 -0.45 -14.41
CA PHE A 238 -12.87 0.59 -14.82
C PHE A 238 -12.32 1.28 -16.06
N ALA A 239 -13.14 1.41 -17.10
CA ALA A 239 -12.70 1.92 -18.39
C ALA A 239 -12.15 3.36 -18.29
N ASP A 240 -12.79 4.18 -17.44
CA ASP A 240 -12.46 5.60 -17.27
C ASP A 240 -12.45 5.98 -15.79
N ALA A 241 -11.28 6.37 -15.29
CA ALA A 241 -11.10 6.97 -13.98
C ALA A 241 -9.75 7.71 -13.93
N PRO A 242 -9.63 8.79 -13.15
CA PRO A 242 -8.35 9.47 -12.96
C PRO A 242 -7.36 8.58 -12.20
N HIS A 243 -6.05 8.76 -12.43
CA HIS A 243 -5.05 8.16 -11.53
C HIS A 243 -5.29 8.63 -10.09
N GLY A 244 -5.07 7.75 -9.12
CA GLY A 244 -5.28 8.09 -7.73
C GLY A 244 -6.76 8.28 -7.37
N PHE A 245 -7.66 7.52 -7.97
CA PHE A 245 -9.10 7.65 -7.73
C PHE A 245 -9.51 7.39 -6.27
N ALA A 246 -8.71 6.71 -5.45
CA ALA A 246 -8.93 6.50 -4.01
C ALA A 246 -10.43 6.26 -3.66
N LEU A 247 -10.97 7.04 -2.70
CA LEU A 247 -12.37 6.88 -2.22
C LEU A 247 -13.26 8.09 -2.55
N ASP A 248 -12.75 9.12 -3.18
CA ASP A 248 -13.44 10.41 -3.37
C ASP A 248 -13.86 10.71 -4.83
N THR A 249 -14.12 9.68 -5.63
CA THR A 249 -14.57 9.77 -7.03
C THR A 249 -16.09 9.66 -7.16
N VAL A 250 -16.83 10.44 -6.40
CA VAL A 250 -18.30 10.42 -6.42
C VAL A 250 -18.82 10.69 -7.83
N GLY A 251 -19.78 9.88 -8.26
CA GLY A 251 -20.44 10.01 -9.58
C GLY A 251 -19.74 9.26 -10.72
N LEU A 252 -18.56 8.71 -10.52
CA LEU A 252 -17.90 7.83 -11.50
C LEU A 252 -18.17 6.35 -11.19
N PRO A 253 -18.20 5.46 -12.22
CA PRO A 253 -18.36 4.02 -12.01
C PRO A 253 -17.34 3.43 -11.04
N VAL A 254 -16.10 3.95 -11.06
CA VAL A 254 -15.02 3.53 -10.16
C VAL A 254 -15.34 3.74 -8.68
N ALA A 255 -16.27 4.62 -8.32
CA ALA A 255 -16.73 4.80 -6.93
C ALA A 255 -17.36 3.51 -6.34
N ALA A 256 -17.64 2.50 -7.16
CA ALA A 256 -18.17 1.22 -6.70
C ALA A 256 -17.08 0.28 -6.12
N TRP A 257 -15.81 0.53 -6.40
CA TRP A 257 -14.73 -0.40 -6.04
C TRP A 257 -14.66 -0.74 -4.53
N PRO A 258 -14.90 0.19 -3.57
CA PRO A 258 -14.86 -0.16 -2.16
C PRO A 258 -15.91 -1.21 -1.79
N ARG A 259 -17.13 -1.10 -2.35
CA ARG A 259 -18.20 -2.07 -2.10
C ARG A 259 -17.90 -3.43 -2.73
N LEU A 260 -17.23 -3.46 -3.89
CA LEU A 260 -16.77 -4.71 -4.50
C LEU A 260 -15.69 -5.36 -3.61
N ALA A 261 -14.71 -4.59 -3.13
CA ALA A 261 -13.71 -5.07 -2.19
C ALA A 261 -14.31 -5.58 -0.87
N GLU A 262 -15.31 -4.88 -0.31
CA GLU A 262 -16.04 -5.33 0.88
C GLU A 262 -16.75 -6.67 0.66
N ALA A 263 -17.43 -6.83 -0.47
CA ALA A 263 -18.10 -8.08 -0.82
C ALA A 263 -17.09 -9.23 -0.97
N TRP A 264 -15.97 -8.97 -1.63
CA TRP A 264 -14.89 -9.93 -1.82
C TRP A 264 -14.21 -10.31 -0.48
N LEU A 265 -13.89 -9.33 0.37
CA LEU A 265 -13.33 -9.57 1.71
C LEU A 265 -14.28 -10.42 2.58
N ARG A 266 -15.59 -10.16 2.48
CA ARG A 266 -16.62 -10.95 3.19
C ARG A 266 -16.70 -12.38 2.68
N GLN A 267 -16.69 -12.57 1.37
CA GLN A 267 -16.67 -13.90 0.73
C GLN A 267 -15.43 -14.71 1.15
N GLY A 268 -14.27 -14.07 1.25
CA GLY A 268 -13.02 -14.69 1.69
C GLY A 268 -12.90 -14.94 3.19
N GLY A 269 -13.87 -14.50 3.99
CA GLY A 269 -13.85 -14.64 5.45
C GLY A 269 -12.96 -13.62 6.17
N PHE A 270 -12.44 -12.63 5.46
CA PHE A 270 -11.59 -11.57 6.02
C PHE A 270 -12.39 -10.40 6.59
N LEU A 271 -13.66 -10.27 6.23
CA LEU A 271 -14.60 -9.30 6.79
C LEU A 271 -15.75 -10.06 7.46
N THR A 272 -15.63 -10.27 8.76
CA THR A 272 -16.72 -10.81 9.59
C THR A 272 -17.61 -9.67 10.07
N THR A 273 -18.93 -9.85 10.02
CA THR A 273 -19.83 -9.01 10.83
C THR A 273 -19.49 -9.28 12.28
N GLY A 274 -19.12 -8.24 13.04
CA GLY A 274 -18.86 -8.40 14.47
C GLY A 274 -20.01 -9.18 15.09
N VAL A 275 -19.72 -10.36 15.62
CA VAL A 275 -20.70 -11.13 16.39
C VAL A 275 -20.86 -10.32 17.67
N GLY A 276 -21.96 -9.57 17.75
CA GLY A 276 -22.41 -9.03 19.02
C GLY A 276 -22.61 -10.21 19.96
N ALA A 277 -21.76 -10.25 20.97
CA ALA A 277 -21.98 -11.12 22.12
C ALA A 277 -23.10 -10.54 22.99
#